data_76adfeee6dea5d0fde56ed1c36d8655f
#
_entry.id   76adfeee6dea5d0fde56ed1c36d8655f
#
_cell.length_a   1.000
_cell.length_b   1.000
_cell.length_c   1.000
_cell.angle_alpha   90.00
_cell.angle_beta   90.00
_cell.angle_gamma   90.00
#
_symmetry.space_group_name_H-M   'P 1'
#
loop_
_entity.id
_entity.type
_entity.pdbx_description
1 polymer ?
#
loop_
_entity_poly.entity_id
_entity_poly.type
_entity_poly.pdbx_seq_one_letter_code
_entity_poly.pdbx_strand_id
1 'polypeptide(L)'
;IKNFLSGKTKLSKMGEFQSLKQIDGLEMSSISADLYGDGRDDLALFYFSKGANYATLTTTNSITSEFIPWNNNSHKKIIKGLLVNTKNANTFTGKQGKDSIDILAKNLSRVLTIKESKSKSGTSETVKTKDLIFASTGVIGEEFPVEKIKDRLHDLVEKLRKEHNKMYWIKMASAIMTTDTKPKVAYEEVIIGDELIKISGVAVSYTHLTLPTKRIW
;
A
#
# COMPACT_ATOMS: atom_id res chain seq x y z
N ILE A 1 0.98 -21.26 -13.84
CA ILE A 1 1.92 -20.36 -13.15
C ILE A 1 2.88 -19.70 -14.17
N LYS A 2 3.58 -20.47 -15.05
CA LYS A 2 4.49 -19.90 -16.05
C LYS A 2 3.81 -18.85 -16.95
N ASN A 3 2.62 -19.15 -17.49
CA ASN A 3 1.86 -18.23 -18.34
C ASN A 3 1.35 -16.98 -17.60
N PHE A 4 1.09 -17.12 -16.29
CA PHE A 4 0.69 -16.02 -15.43
C PHE A 4 1.86 -15.06 -15.18
N LEU A 5 3.04 -15.60 -14.88
CA LEU A 5 4.25 -14.80 -14.62
C LEU A 5 4.83 -14.14 -15.88
N SER A 6 4.60 -14.74 -17.06
CA SER A 6 5.05 -14.17 -18.34
C SER A 6 4.18 -13.01 -18.83
N GLY A 7 3.00 -12.81 -18.26
CA GLY A 7 2.04 -11.82 -18.73
C GLY A 7 1.43 -12.11 -20.10
N LYS A 8 1.86 -13.17 -20.77
CA LYS A 8 1.40 -13.58 -22.11
C LYS A 8 0.13 -14.44 -22.00
N THR A 9 -1.00 -13.81 -21.81
CA THR A 9 -2.30 -14.48 -21.93
C THR A 9 -3.11 -13.84 -23.04
N LYS A 10 -4.00 -14.61 -23.69
CA LYS A 10 -4.87 -14.10 -24.78
C LYS A 10 -5.72 -12.87 -24.36
N LEU A 11 -5.93 -12.67 -23.06
CA LEU A 11 -6.71 -11.56 -22.51
C LEU A 11 -5.84 -10.37 -22.07
N SER A 12 -4.51 -10.50 -22.09
CA SER A 12 -3.59 -9.46 -21.64
C SER A 12 -2.81 -8.89 -22.82
N LYS A 13 -3.02 -7.62 -23.11
CA LYS A 13 -2.14 -6.84 -24.00
C LYS A 13 -0.85 -6.41 -23.26
N MET A 14 -0.73 -6.73 -21.98
CA MET A 14 0.45 -6.44 -21.19
C MET A 14 1.57 -7.42 -21.55
N GLY A 15 2.75 -6.90 -21.76
CA GLY A 15 3.97 -7.67 -21.98
C GLY A 15 4.40 -8.48 -20.75
N GLU A 16 5.62 -8.95 -20.73
CA GLU A 16 6.20 -9.61 -19.57
C GLU A 16 6.22 -8.66 -18.36
N PHE A 17 6.04 -9.20 -17.14
CA PHE A 17 6.25 -8.41 -15.93
C PHE A 17 7.67 -7.85 -15.92
N GLN A 18 7.77 -6.53 -15.89
CA GLN A 18 9.03 -5.83 -15.81
C GLN A 18 9.75 -6.15 -14.51
N SER A 19 11.08 -6.14 -14.52
CA SER A 19 11.87 -6.27 -13.31
C SER A 19 11.95 -4.91 -12.62
N LEU A 20 11.15 -4.72 -11.57
CA LEU A 20 11.21 -3.51 -10.77
C LEU A 20 12.56 -3.45 -10.04
N LYS A 21 13.16 -2.27 -10.03
CA LYS A 21 14.42 -2.03 -9.33
C LYS A 21 14.17 -1.87 -7.83
N GLN A 22 15.22 -2.15 -7.07
CA GLN A 22 15.21 -1.86 -5.65
C GLN A 22 15.15 -0.35 -5.41
N ILE A 23 14.35 0.05 -4.42
CA ILE A 23 14.25 1.43 -3.96
C ILE A 23 14.98 1.53 -2.64
N ASP A 24 16.02 2.38 -2.57
CA ASP A 24 16.80 2.56 -1.34
C ASP A 24 15.93 3.16 -0.22
N GLY A 25 16.06 2.59 0.98
CA GLY A 25 15.29 3.01 2.16
C GLY A 25 13.85 2.50 2.20
N LEU A 26 13.35 1.81 1.17
CA LEU A 26 12.06 1.12 1.19
C LEU A 26 12.24 -0.29 1.76
N GLU A 27 11.40 -0.64 2.72
CA GLU A 27 11.18 -2.01 3.19
C GLU A 27 9.71 -2.37 2.97
N MET A 28 9.43 -3.60 2.58
CA MET A 28 8.06 -4.04 2.29
C MET A 28 7.75 -5.35 3.00
N SER A 29 6.49 -5.55 3.32
CA SER A 29 5.97 -6.83 3.81
C SER A 29 4.50 -7.00 3.46
N SER A 30 4.07 -8.25 3.33
CA SER A 30 2.66 -8.59 3.24
C SER A 30 2.37 -9.86 4.03
N ILE A 31 1.19 -9.93 4.62
CA ILE A 31 0.69 -11.07 5.39
C ILE A 31 -0.82 -11.18 5.26
N SER A 32 -1.35 -12.31 5.68
CA SER A 32 -2.78 -12.50 5.93
C SER A 32 -3.16 -12.02 7.32
N ALA A 33 -4.21 -11.19 7.41
CA ALA A 33 -4.97 -10.96 8.63
C ALA A 33 -6.27 -11.77 8.64
N ASP A 34 -6.37 -12.72 7.70
CA ASP A 34 -7.54 -13.57 7.53
C ASP A 34 -8.85 -12.80 7.33
N LEU A 35 -8.78 -11.72 6.54
CA LEU A 35 -9.95 -10.91 6.21
C LEU A 35 -10.89 -11.64 5.26
N TYR A 36 -10.33 -12.53 4.41
CA TYR A 36 -11.09 -13.31 3.45
C TYR A 36 -11.43 -14.74 3.92
N GLY A 37 -10.73 -15.25 4.95
CA GLY A 37 -10.91 -16.63 5.42
C GLY A 37 -10.25 -17.69 4.54
N ASP A 38 -9.40 -17.32 3.59
CA ASP A 38 -8.72 -18.22 2.64
C ASP A 38 -7.18 -18.23 2.80
N GLY A 39 -6.66 -17.49 3.80
CA GLY A 39 -5.24 -17.43 4.14
C GLY A 39 -4.37 -16.63 3.17
N ARG A 40 -4.95 -15.99 2.13
CA ARG A 40 -4.20 -15.11 1.24
C ARG A 40 -3.72 -13.85 1.97
N ASP A 41 -2.62 -13.28 1.51
CA ASP A 41 -2.17 -11.98 2.02
C ASP A 41 -3.23 -10.90 1.69
N ASP A 42 -3.62 -10.13 2.69
CA ASP A 42 -4.65 -9.09 2.61
C ASP A 42 -4.23 -7.78 3.30
N LEU A 43 -3.02 -7.78 3.88
CA LEU A 43 -2.32 -6.62 4.39
C LEU A 43 -0.99 -6.44 3.68
N ALA A 44 -0.66 -5.19 3.34
CA ALA A 44 0.63 -4.80 2.80
C ALA A 44 1.16 -3.57 3.51
N LEU A 45 2.44 -3.57 3.87
CA LEU A 45 3.14 -2.45 4.49
C LEU A 45 4.33 -2.05 3.63
N PHE A 46 4.36 -0.77 3.27
CA PHE A 46 5.50 -0.10 2.66
C PHE A 46 6.10 0.82 3.73
N TYR A 47 7.31 0.52 4.17
CA TYR A 47 8.00 1.25 5.21
C TYR A 47 9.24 1.96 4.66
N PHE A 48 9.34 3.26 4.86
CA PHE A 48 10.42 4.11 4.41
C PHE A 48 11.32 4.47 5.59
N SER A 49 12.38 3.70 5.81
CA SER A 49 13.26 3.85 6.98
C SER A 49 13.89 5.24 7.07
N LYS A 50 14.22 5.85 5.92
CA LYS A 50 14.75 7.22 5.82
C LYS A 50 13.67 8.29 5.67
N GLY A 51 12.39 7.89 5.64
CA GLY A 51 11.28 8.75 5.23
C GLY A 51 11.22 8.93 3.71
N ALA A 52 10.04 9.30 3.21
CA ALA A 52 9.80 9.57 1.80
C ALA A 52 8.95 10.83 1.62
N ASN A 53 9.24 11.61 0.58
CA ASN A 53 8.35 12.69 0.17
C ASN A 53 7.01 12.11 -0.26
N TYR A 54 5.94 12.81 0.05
CA TYR A 54 4.58 12.34 -0.15
C TYR A 54 3.74 13.35 -0.89
N ALA A 55 3.02 12.87 -1.89
CA ALA A 55 1.96 13.61 -2.56
C ALA A 55 0.78 12.67 -2.81
N THR A 56 -0.44 13.16 -2.71
CA THR A 56 -1.65 12.38 -2.92
C THR A 56 -2.66 13.14 -3.77
N LEU A 57 -3.38 12.38 -4.59
CA LEU A 57 -4.60 12.84 -5.25
C LEU A 57 -5.74 11.99 -4.72
N THR A 58 -6.82 12.63 -4.30
CA THR A 58 -7.98 11.98 -3.73
C THR A 58 -9.25 12.39 -4.48
N THR A 59 -10.33 11.66 -4.23
CA THR A 59 -11.64 11.97 -4.81
C THR A 59 -12.23 13.26 -4.22
N THR A 60 -13.03 13.96 -5.01
CA THR A 60 -13.89 15.08 -4.57
C THR A 60 -15.29 14.64 -4.16
N ASN A 61 -15.57 13.32 -4.13
CA ASN A 61 -16.85 12.78 -3.71
C ASN A 61 -17.12 13.13 -2.24
N SER A 62 -18.37 13.39 -1.90
CA SER A 62 -18.81 13.67 -0.52
C SER A 62 -18.75 12.43 0.38
N ILE A 63 -18.87 11.23 -0.20
CA ILE A 63 -18.71 9.96 0.52
C ILE A 63 -17.33 9.41 0.20
N THR A 64 -16.45 9.47 1.20
CA THR A 64 -15.05 9.04 1.07
C THR A 64 -14.73 7.95 2.10
N SER A 65 -13.61 7.26 1.88
CA SER A 65 -13.04 6.42 2.92
C SER A 65 -12.50 7.25 4.07
N GLU A 66 -12.62 6.75 5.30
CA GLU A 66 -12.23 7.47 6.52
C GLU A 66 -10.71 7.75 6.59
N PHE A 67 -9.88 7.03 5.85
CA PHE A 67 -8.45 7.36 5.81
C PHE A 67 -8.12 8.55 4.89
N ILE A 68 -9.00 9.00 3.99
CA ILE A 68 -8.74 10.18 3.16
C ILE A 68 -8.60 11.44 4.02
N PRO A 69 -9.53 11.76 4.94
CA PRO A 69 -9.32 12.86 5.89
C PRO A 69 -8.05 12.69 6.72
N TRP A 70 -7.73 11.46 7.17
CA TRP A 70 -6.49 11.18 7.91
C TRP A 70 -5.25 11.56 7.10
N ASN A 71 -5.15 11.04 5.88
CA ASN A 71 -4.00 11.29 5.00
C ASN A 71 -3.86 12.77 4.65
N ASN A 72 -4.98 13.48 4.43
CA ASN A 72 -4.98 14.91 4.10
C ASN A 72 -4.63 15.80 5.31
N ASN A 73 -5.03 15.40 6.52
CA ASN A 73 -4.70 16.12 7.74
C ASN A 73 -3.24 15.93 8.18
N SER A 74 -2.57 14.93 7.67
CA SER A 74 -1.14 14.77 7.83
C SER A 74 -0.40 15.77 6.92
N HIS A 75 -0.44 17.06 7.17
CA HIS A 75 0.23 18.14 6.40
C HIS A 75 1.75 17.95 6.28
N LYS A 76 2.19 16.73 6.12
CA LYS A 76 3.59 16.39 6.08
C LYS A 76 4.06 16.15 4.67
N LYS A 77 5.20 16.73 4.41
CA LYS A 77 5.96 16.47 3.19
C LYS A 77 6.62 15.08 3.22
N ILE A 78 6.80 14.49 4.41
CA ILE A 78 7.55 13.25 4.61
C ILE A 78 6.72 12.25 5.39
N ILE A 79 6.62 11.03 4.89
CA ILE A 79 5.99 9.89 5.54
C ILE A 79 7.01 8.78 5.82
N LYS A 80 6.71 7.92 6.78
CA LYS A 80 7.49 6.72 7.10
C LYS A 80 6.79 5.41 6.78
N GLY A 81 5.47 5.39 6.67
CA GLY A 81 4.77 4.15 6.38
C GLY A 81 3.45 4.33 5.65
N LEU A 82 3.17 3.39 4.74
CA LEU A 82 1.88 3.19 4.11
C LEU A 82 1.39 1.78 4.43
N LEU A 83 0.28 1.68 5.19
CA LEU A 83 -0.42 0.42 5.42
C LEU A 83 -1.61 0.33 4.46
N VAL A 84 -1.70 -0.79 3.76
CA VAL A 84 -2.80 -1.09 2.84
C VAL A 84 -3.53 -2.33 3.30
N ASN A 85 -4.86 -2.29 3.41
CA ASN A 85 -5.69 -3.47 3.59
C ASN A 85 -6.65 -3.67 2.43
N THR A 86 -7.04 -4.92 2.22
CA THR A 86 -8.09 -5.29 1.27
C THR A 86 -9.34 -5.80 1.99
N LYS A 87 -10.33 -6.28 1.25
CA LYS A 87 -11.64 -6.78 1.70
C LYS A 87 -12.61 -5.68 2.13
N ASN A 88 -12.17 -4.66 2.87
CA ASN A 88 -13.01 -3.59 3.40
C ASN A 88 -12.41 -2.23 3.00
N ALA A 89 -13.23 -1.35 2.42
CA ALA A 89 -12.81 -0.04 1.92
C ALA A 89 -12.75 1.04 3.01
N ASN A 90 -13.17 0.73 4.23
CA ASN A 90 -13.36 1.71 5.31
C ASN A 90 -14.13 2.96 4.85
N THR A 91 -15.18 2.74 4.09
CA THR A 91 -16.03 3.78 3.51
C THR A 91 -17.45 3.59 4.01
N PHE A 92 -18.11 4.67 4.39
CA PHE A 92 -19.43 4.65 4.99
C PHE A 92 -19.51 3.84 6.30
N THR A 93 -18.43 3.92 7.09
CA THR A 93 -18.25 3.23 8.38
C THR A 93 -18.41 4.20 9.56
N GLY A 94 -18.54 5.50 9.28
CA GLY A 94 -18.79 6.53 10.29
C GLY A 94 -17.71 6.58 11.38
N LYS A 95 -18.16 6.80 12.62
CA LYS A 95 -17.25 6.94 13.77
C LYS A 95 -16.36 5.72 13.98
N GLN A 96 -16.90 4.49 13.80
CA GLN A 96 -16.13 3.26 13.98
C GLN A 96 -14.94 3.19 13.04
N GLY A 97 -15.13 3.51 11.76
CA GLY A 97 -14.04 3.52 10.79
C GLY A 97 -12.97 4.57 11.08
N LYS A 98 -13.36 5.74 11.55
CA LYS A 98 -12.43 6.81 11.97
C LYS A 98 -11.62 6.41 13.20
N ASP A 99 -12.28 5.93 14.27
CA ASP A 99 -11.63 5.48 15.49
C ASP A 99 -10.67 4.31 15.22
N SER A 100 -11.00 3.46 14.25
CA SER A 100 -10.16 2.34 13.80
C SER A 100 -8.82 2.80 13.22
N ILE A 101 -8.79 3.91 12.48
CA ILE A 101 -7.53 4.45 11.95
C ILE A 101 -6.64 4.96 13.07
N ASP A 102 -7.20 5.63 14.06
CA ASP A 102 -6.46 6.08 15.25
C ASP A 102 -5.83 4.90 16.00
N ILE A 103 -6.57 3.80 16.15
CA ILE A 103 -6.08 2.55 16.77
C ILE A 103 -4.93 1.98 15.97
N LEU A 104 -5.09 1.82 14.65
CA LEU A 104 -4.06 1.27 13.79
C LEU A 104 -2.81 2.16 13.78
N ALA A 105 -2.98 3.47 13.68
CA ALA A 105 -1.87 4.43 13.67
C ALA A 105 -1.04 4.35 14.95
N LYS A 106 -1.69 4.31 16.12
CA LYS A 106 -1.02 4.20 17.42
C LYS A 106 -0.26 2.88 17.55
N ASN A 107 -0.87 1.76 17.16
CA ASN A 107 -0.25 0.45 17.28
C ASN A 107 0.90 0.27 16.27
N LEU A 108 0.70 0.63 15.01
CA LEU A 108 1.74 0.54 13.98
C LEU A 108 2.93 1.46 14.30
N SER A 109 2.68 2.69 14.72
CA SER A 109 3.70 3.64 15.19
C SER A 109 4.55 3.04 16.30
N ARG A 110 3.92 2.41 17.31
CA ARG A 110 4.62 1.75 18.42
C ARG A 110 5.49 0.59 17.95
N VAL A 111 4.96 -0.29 17.10
CA VAL A 111 5.70 -1.47 16.62
C VAL A 111 6.88 -1.05 15.73
N LEU A 112 6.69 -0.06 14.85
CA LEU A 112 7.78 0.48 14.03
C LEU A 112 8.86 1.18 14.87
N THR A 113 8.49 1.92 15.90
CA THR A 113 9.46 2.53 16.83
C THR A 113 10.30 1.47 17.56
N ILE A 114 9.68 0.36 17.99
CA ILE A 114 10.40 -0.77 18.59
C ILE A 114 11.36 -1.39 17.58
N LYS A 115 10.96 -1.54 16.31
CA LYS A 115 11.85 -2.04 15.25
C LYS A 115 13.05 -1.11 15.05
N GLU A 116 12.84 0.21 14.98
CA GLU A 116 13.92 1.19 14.84
C GLU A 116 14.89 1.15 16.02
N SER A 117 14.41 1.02 17.26
CA SER A 117 15.24 0.93 18.45
C SER A 117 16.15 -0.32 18.48
N LYS A 118 15.73 -1.41 17.82
CA LYS A 118 16.52 -2.63 17.68
C LYS A 118 17.53 -2.56 16.53
N SER A 119 17.43 -1.57 15.65
CA SER A 119 18.37 -1.38 14.55
C SER A 119 19.70 -0.84 15.06
N LYS A 120 20.81 -1.42 14.58
CA LYS A 120 22.19 -1.09 15.04
C LYS A 120 22.67 0.32 14.68
N SER A 121 21.85 1.14 14.02
CA SER A 121 22.24 2.49 13.56
C SER A 121 22.27 3.59 14.63
N GLY A 122 22.03 3.26 15.90
CA GLY A 122 22.28 4.17 17.04
C GLY A 122 21.35 5.38 17.20
N THR A 123 20.53 5.71 16.22
CA THR A 123 19.52 6.76 16.28
C THR A 123 18.15 6.14 16.43
N SER A 124 17.68 6.03 17.67
CA SER A 124 16.30 5.61 17.98
C SER A 124 15.33 6.72 17.54
N GLU A 125 14.97 6.72 16.27
CA GLU A 125 14.01 7.68 15.75
C GLU A 125 12.59 7.18 15.99
N THR A 126 11.82 7.95 16.74
CA THR A 126 10.41 7.63 17.03
C THR A 126 9.57 7.82 15.77
N VAL A 127 8.90 6.76 15.32
CA VAL A 127 7.89 6.85 14.26
C VAL A 127 6.61 7.42 14.88
N LYS A 128 6.15 8.57 14.40
CA LYS A 128 4.93 9.22 14.92
C LYS A 128 3.71 8.75 14.13
N THR A 129 2.54 8.71 14.77
CA THR A 129 1.27 8.35 14.12
C THR A 129 1.03 9.17 12.85
N LYS A 130 1.39 10.44 12.89
CA LYS A 130 1.25 11.36 11.76
C LYS A 130 2.21 11.05 10.59
N ASP A 131 3.24 10.24 10.76
CA ASP A 131 4.15 9.81 9.70
C ASP A 131 3.61 8.60 8.92
N LEU A 132 2.42 8.14 9.29
CA LEU A 132 1.74 6.98 8.72
C LEU A 132 0.55 7.42 7.88
N ILE A 133 0.41 6.80 6.71
CA ILE A 133 -0.73 6.92 5.83
C ILE A 133 -1.36 5.56 5.59
N PHE A 134 -2.62 5.56 5.19
CA PHE A 134 -3.42 4.35 5.03
C PHE A 134 -4.11 4.33 3.67
N ALA A 135 -4.34 3.11 3.17
CA ALA A 135 -5.18 2.87 2.00
C ALA A 135 -5.99 1.60 2.22
N SER A 136 -7.21 1.57 1.74
CA SER A 136 -8.09 0.42 1.83
C SER A 136 -8.86 0.23 0.52
N THR A 137 -9.18 -1.01 0.21
CA THR A 137 -10.02 -1.35 -0.93
C THR A 137 -10.91 -2.55 -0.59
N GLY A 138 -12.14 -2.56 -1.09
CA GLY A 138 -13.08 -3.66 -0.88
C GLY A 138 -14.50 -3.18 -0.66
N VAL A 139 -15.22 -3.87 0.21
CA VAL A 139 -16.64 -3.65 0.47
C VAL A 139 -16.86 -2.32 1.20
N ILE A 140 -17.92 -1.62 0.83
CA ILE A 140 -18.37 -0.35 1.41
C ILE A 140 -19.50 -0.64 2.40
N GLY A 141 -19.51 0.08 3.54
CA GLY A 141 -20.61 0.00 4.52
C GLY A 141 -20.53 -1.19 5.48
N GLU A 142 -19.51 -2.03 5.38
CA GLU A 142 -19.24 -3.07 6.38
C GLU A 142 -18.36 -2.48 7.51
N GLU A 143 -18.53 -3.00 8.73
CA GLU A 143 -17.70 -2.64 9.86
C GLU A 143 -16.22 -2.92 9.58
N PHE A 144 -15.35 -1.96 9.89
CA PHE A 144 -13.94 -2.09 9.62
C PHE A 144 -13.28 -3.07 10.60
N PRO A 145 -12.56 -4.12 10.12
CA PRO A 145 -12.07 -5.23 10.95
C PRO A 145 -10.77 -4.86 11.69
N VAL A 146 -10.80 -3.80 12.49
CA VAL A 146 -9.62 -3.20 13.13
C VAL A 146 -8.86 -4.17 14.01
N GLU A 147 -9.55 -5.02 14.79
CA GLU A 147 -8.90 -5.95 15.71
C GLU A 147 -8.07 -7.01 14.96
N LYS A 148 -8.62 -7.60 13.90
CA LYS A 148 -7.90 -8.57 13.07
C LYS A 148 -6.62 -7.95 12.48
N ILE A 149 -6.69 -6.72 12.02
CA ILE A 149 -5.54 -6.01 11.44
C ILE A 149 -4.53 -5.67 12.54
N LYS A 150 -4.99 -5.11 13.65
CA LYS A 150 -4.15 -4.70 14.79
C LYS A 150 -3.31 -5.87 15.31
N ASP A 151 -3.92 -7.03 15.48
CA ASP A 151 -3.26 -8.21 16.03
C ASP A 151 -2.13 -8.75 15.13
N ARG A 152 -2.17 -8.42 13.84
CA ARG A 152 -1.16 -8.84 12.86
C ARG A 152 -0.07 -7.80 12.60
N LEU A 153 -0.15 -6.59 13.17
CA LEU A 153 0.83 -5.52 12.89
C LEU A 153 2.26 -5.88 13.33
N HIS A 154 2.40 -6.61 14.44
CA HIS A 154 3.72 -7.05 14.89
C HIS A 154 4.38 -7.99 13.87
N ASP A 155 3.67 -9.04 13.45
CA ASP A 155 4.14 -9.99 12.45
C ASP A 155 4.45 -9.31 11.11
N LEU A 156 3.60 -8.37 10.72
CA LEU A 156 3.76 -7.59 9.49
C LEU A 156 5.07 -6.81 9.51
N VAL A 157 5.38 -6.15 10.64
CA VAL A 157 6.61 -5.37 10.80
C VAL A 157 7.85 -6.27 10.89
N GLU A 158 7.78 -7.43 11.56
CA GLU A 158 8.89 -8.39 11.62
C GLU A 158 9.24 -8.98 10.25
N LYS A 159 8.26 -9.10 9.36
CA LYS A 159 8.47 -9.60 8.00
C LYS A 159 8.95 -8.56 6.99
N LEU A 160 9.21 -7.32 7.42
CA LEU A 160 9.77 -6.29 6.54
C LEU A 160 11.10 -6.73 5.93
N ARG A 161 11.23 -6.56 4.60
CA ARG A 161 12.41 -6.91 3.82
C ARG A 161 12.94 -5.68 3.08
N LYS A 162 14.25 -5.51 3.10
CA LYS A 162 14.97 -4.45 2.37
C LYS A 162 15.24 -4.83 0.93
N GLU A 163 15.44 -6.12 0.67
CA GLU A 163 15.73 -6.64 -0.66
C GLU A 163 14.43 -6.96 -1.39
N HIS A 164 14.26 -6.41 -2.57
CA HIS A 164 13.08 -6.57 -3.39
C HIS A 164 13.48 -7.15 -4.75
N ASN A 165 13.00 -8.34 -5.03
CA ASN A 165 13.05 -8.93 -6.36
C ASN A 165 11.67 -8.86 -7.05
N LYS A 166 11.62 -9.25 -8.33
CA LYS A 166 10.39 -9.28 -9.12
C LYS A 166 9.24 -10.04 -8.42
N MET A 167 9.54 -11.20 -7.82
CA MET A 167 8.53 -12.00 -7.13
C MET A 167 7.99 -11.31 -5.90
N TYR A 168 8.83 -10.56 -5.20
CA TYR A 168 8.41 -9.81 -4.03
C TYR A 168 7.45 -8.67 -4.38
N TRP A 169 7.73 -7.94 -5.46
CA TRP A 169 6.82 -6.92 -5.98
C TRP A 169 5.47 -7.51 -6.42
N ILE A 170 5.49 -8.69 -7.07
CA ILE A 170 4.27 -9.41 -7.42
C ILE A 170 3.48 -9.82 -6.17
N LYS A 171 4.18 -10.29 -5.13
CA LYS A 171 3.55 -10.63 -3.85
C LYS A 171 2.87 -9.41 -3.22
N MET A 172 3.54 -8.27 -3.17
CA MET A 172 2.97 -7.02 -2.67
C MET A 172 1.75 -6.58 -3.48
N ALA A 173 1.86 -6.62 -4.81
CA ALA A 173 0.74 -6.30 -5.69
C ALA A 173 -0.45 -7.27 -5.52
N SER A 174 -0.17 -8.56 -5.23
CA SER A 174 -1.22 -9.56 -4.98
C SER A 174 -1.93 -9.32 -3.65
N ALA A 175 -1.19 -8.90 -2.62
CA ALA A 175 -1.76 -8.63 -1.29
C ALA A 175 -2.75 -7.47 -1.27
N ILE A 176 -2.64 -6.55 -2.24
CA ILE A 176 -3.56 -5.41 -2.35
C ILE A 176 -4.72 -5.64 -3.34
N MET A 177 -4.80 -6.82 -3.97
CA MET A 177 -5.89 -7.17 -4.90
C MET A 177 -7.20 -7.47 -4.17
N THR A 178 -8.32 -7.14 -4.80
CA THR A 178 -9.67 -7.55 -4.38
C THR A 178 -10.30 -8.48 -5.41
N THR A 179 -10.90 -7.92 -6.45
CA THR A 179 -11.55 -8.63 -7.57
C THR A 179 -10.64 -8.73 -8.80
N ASP A 180 -9.44 -8.22 -8.70
CA ASP A 180 -8.45 -8.31 -9.77
C ASP A 180 -8.07 -9.75 -10.07
N THR A 181 -7.91 -10.09 -11.34
CA THR A 181 -7.47 -11.42 -11.77
C THR A 181 -5.95 -11.55 -11.87
N LYS A 182 -5.23 -10.43 -11.83
CA LYS A 182 -3.77 -10.37 -11.97
C LYS A 182 -3.19 -9.22 -11.17
N PRO A 183 -2.01 -9.40 -10.53
CA PRO A 183 -1.28 -8.31 -9.93
C PRO A 183 -0.80 -7.32 -10.99
N LYS A 184 -0.82 -6.03 -10.67
CA LYS A 184 -0.46 -4.95 -11.59
C LYS A 184 0.76 -4.25 -11.05
N VAL A 185 1.86 -4.37 -11.77
CA VAL A 185 3.12 -3.67 -11.51
C VAL A 185 3.65 -3.06 -12.79
N ALA A 186 4.25 -1.90 -12.69
CA ALA A 186 4.88 -1.21 -13.82
C ALA A 186 6.21 -0.60 -13.37
N TYR A 187 7.13 -0.49 -14.31
CA TYR A 187 8.41 0.17 -14.10
C TYR A 187 8.76 0.98 -15.35
N GLU A 188 9.24 2.20 -15.13
CA GLU A 188 9.67 3.10 -16.17
C GLU A 188 10.90 3.88 -15.70
N GLU A 189 11.76 4.25 -16.64
CA GLU A 189 12.89 5.15 -16.40
C GLU A 189 12.75 6.37 -17.31
N VAL A 190 12.88 7.56 -16.75
CA VAL A 190 12.78 8.82 -17.48
C VAL A 190 13.94 9.74 -17.10
N ILE A 191 14.50 10.42 -18.08
CA ILE A 191 15.51 11.46 -17.84
C ILE A 191 14.81 12.81 -17.75
N ILE A 192 14.99 13.52 -16.64
CA ILE A 192 14.47 14.86 -16.42
C ILE A 192 15.67 15.79 -16.11
N GLY A 193 15.99 16.68 -17.03
CA GLY A 193 17.27 17.39 -17.00
C GLY A 193 18.42 16.40 -17.18
N ASP A 194 19.35 16.37 -16.23
CA ASP A 194 20.50 15.45 -16.21
C ASP A 194 20.29 14.27 -15.25
N GLU A 195 19.10 14.12 -14.65
CA GLU A 195 18.80 13.13 -13.63
C GLU A 195 17.98 11.96 -14.19
N LEU A 196 18.43 10.73 -13.92
CA LEU A 196 17.68 9.51 -14.22
C LEU A 196 16.67 9.22 -13.11
N ILE A 197 15.39 9.37 -13.41
CA ILE A 197 14.28 9.10 -12.50
C ILE A 197 13.75 7.70 -12.76
N LYS A 198 13.67 6.88 -11.71
CA LYS A 198 13.12 5.53 -11.74
C LYS A 198 11.74 5.53 -11.10
N ILE A 199 10.74 5.06 -11.86
CA ILE A 199 9.33 5.06 -11.44
C ILE A 199 8.90 3.60 -11.30
N SER A 200 8.48 3.22 -10.09
CA SER A 200 7.88 1.91 -9.81
C SER A 200 6.42 2.10 -9.42
N GLY A 201 5.52 1.40 -10.09
CA GLY A 201 4.09 1.48 -9.86
C GLY A 201 3.52 0.13 -9.42
N VAL A 202 2.63 0.18 -8.42
CA VAL A 202 1.79 -0.93 -7.99
C VAL A 202 0.35 -0.41 -7.97
N ALA A 203 -0.58 -1.14 -8.59
CA ALA A 203 -1.95 -0.67 -8.72
C ALA A 203 -2.97 -1.72 -8.28
N VAL A 204 -4.03 -1.21 -7.65
CA VAL A 204 -5.28 -1.92 -7.36
C VAL A 204 -6.38 -1.14 -8.05
N SER A 205 -6.93 -1.64 -9.12
CA SER A 205 -8.14 -1.11 -9.78
C SER A 205 -8.45 -1.87 -11.05
N TYR A 206 -9.56 -1.54 -11.68
CA TYR A 206 -9.95 -2.08 -12.98
C TYR A 206 -8.87 -1.82 -14.03
N THR A 207 -8.54 -2.85 -14.81
CA THR A 207 -7.51 -2.80 -15.85
C THR A 207 -7.92 -1.91 -17.04
N HIS A 208 -9.19 -1.53 -17.10
CA HIS A 208 -9.80 -0.74 -18.18
C HIS A 208 -10.69 0.37 -17.61
N LEU A 209 -10.08 1.34 -16.93
CA LEU A 209 -10.71 2.64 -16.80
C LEU A 209 -10.45 3.41 -18.09
N THR A 210 -11.25 3.19 -19.10
CA THR A 210 -11.47 4.22 -20.11
C THR A 210 -12.33 5.29 -19.43
N LEU A 211 -11.70 6.36 -18.97
CA LEU A 211 -12.44 7.59 -18.73
C LEU A 211 -13.12 7.94 -20.05
N PRO A 212 -14.48 8.06 -20.08
CA PRO A 212 -15.15 8.55 -21.28
C PRO A 212 -14.66 10.00 -21.47
N THR A 213 -13.64 10.18 -22.26
CA THR A 213 -13.31 11.49 -22.79
C THR A 213 -14.40 11.84 -23.80
N LYS A 214 -15.54 12.30 -23.33
CA LYS A 214 -16.43 13.07 -24.16
C LYS A 214 -15.66 14.34 -24.51
N ARG A 215 -15.04 14.37 -25.67
CA ARG A 215 -14.73 15.63 -26.33
C ARG A 215 -16.06 16.30 -26.61
N ILE A 216 -16.43 17.28 -25.81
CA ILE A 216 -17.48 18.23 -26.13
C ILE A 216 -16.77 19.25 -27.02
N TRP A 217 -17.09 19.20 -28.29
CA TRP A 217 -16.80 20.27 -29.25
C TRP A 217 -17.81 21.39 -29.05
#